data_673479c713cbdfce3b2046fcf40d72a6
#
_entry.id   673479c713cbdfce3b2046fcf40d72a6
#
_cell.length_a   1.000
_cell.length_b   1.000
_cell.length_c   1.000
_cell.angle_alpha   90.00
_cell.angle_beta   90.00
_cell.angle_gamma   90.00
#
_symmetry.space_group_name_H-M   'P 1'
#
loop_
_entity.id
_entity.type
_entity.pdbx_description
1 polymer ?
#
loop_
_entity_poly.entity_id
_entity_poly.type
_entity_poly.pdbx_seq_one_letter_code
_entity_poly.pdbx_strand_id
1 'polypeptide(L)'
;MSEQIKFTSEEIQEIRQIQSNYQTIGLELVQIKLALASAQKQLESLQLEEKLLTERISEVNTKEKQIAKSLEDKYGKGEIDLESGVFTPVS
;
A
#
# COMPACT_ATOMS: atom_id res chain seq x y z
N MET A 1 -59.07 -14.15 22.01
CA MET A 1 -58.61 -14.48 20.66
C MET A 1 -58.21 -13.21 19.94
N SER A 2 -57.04 -13.22 19.40
CA SER A 2 -56.60 -12.08 18.58
C SER A 2 -57.21 -12.15 17.20
N GLU A 3 -57.76 -11.06 16.74
CA GLU A 3 -58.27 -10.97 15.39
C GLU A 3 -57.10 -10.91 14.39
N GLN A 4 -57.25 -11.62 13.30
CA GLN A 4 -56.25 -11.52 12.21
C GLN A 4 -56.60 -10.33 11.33
N ILE A 5 -55.61 -9.49 11.13
CA ILE A 5 -55.73 -8.33 10.26
C ILE A 5 -54.87 -8.62 9.01
N LYS A 6 -55.47 -8.45 7.85
CA LYS A 6 -54.78 -8.67 6.59
C LYS A 6 -54.21 -7.37 6.09
N PHE A 7 -52.98 -7.41 5.65
CA PHE A 7 -52.34 -6.28 4.92
C PHE A 7 -52.97 -6.13 3.55
N THR A 8 -53.00 -4.92 3.06
CA THR A 8 -53.39 -4.66 1.67
C THR A 8 -52.29 -5.18 0.72
N SER A 9 -52.65 -5.36 -0.55
CA SER A 9 -51.67 -5.77 -1.57
C SER A 9 -50.53 -4.77 -1.69
N GLU A 10 -50.81 -3.50 -1.58
CA GLU A 10 -49.81 -2.45 -1.62
C GLU A 10 -48.85 -2.52 -0.45
N GLU A 11 -49.38 -2.76 0.72
CA GLU A 11 -48.56 -2.89 1.94
C GLU A 11 -47.64 -4.10 1.85
N ILE A 12 -48.13 -5.22 1.32
CA ILE A 12 -47.34 -6.43 1.12
C ILE A 12 -46.22 -6.17 0.12
N GLN A 13 -46.47 -5.45 -0.97
CA GLN A 13 -45.48 -5.10 -1.96
C GLN A 13 -44.40 -4.19 -1.37
N GLU A 14 -44.78 -3.24 -0.56
CA GLU A 14 -43.83 -2.35 0.13
C GLU A 14 -42.88 -3.12 1.04
N ILE A 15 -43.45 -4.06 1.84
CA ILE A 15 -42.66 -4.91 2.73
C ILE A 15 -41.70 -5.80 1.95
N ARG A 16 -42.16 -6.39 0.87
CA ARG A 16 -41.33 -7.25 0.01
C ARG A 16 -40.19 -6.42 -0.65
N GLN A 17 -40.49 -5.20 -1.06
CA GLN A 17 -39.51 -4.31 -1.64
C GLN A 17 -38.44 -3.97 -0.62
N ILE A 18 -38.84 -3.68 0.62
CA ILE A 18 -37.89 -3.39 1.69
C ILE A 18 -37.00 -4.60 1.96
N GLN A 19 -37.60 -5.81 2.04
CA GLN A 19 -36.83 -7.04 2.26
C GLN A 19 -35.83 -7.30 1.13
N SER A 20 -36.25 -7.10 -0.11
CA SER A 20 -35.38 -7.23 -1.27
C SER A 20 -34.24 -6.23 -1.23
N ASN A 21 -34.52 -5.00 -0.86
CA ASN A 21 -33.52 -3.96 -0.72
C ASN A 21 -32.48 -4.30 0.36
N TYR A 22 -32.94 -4.81 1.51
CA TYR A 22 -32.03 -5.25 2.57
C TYR A 22 -31.09 -6.35 2.09
N GLN A 23 -31.63 -7.33 1.35
CA GLN A 23 -30.81 -8.42 0.81
C GLN A 23 -29.77 -7.92 -0.18
N THR A 24 -30.18 -7.05 -1.10
CA THR A 24 -29.28 -6.49 -2.12
C THR A 24 -28.18 -5.65 -1.49
N ILE A 25 -28.57 -4.76 -0.59
CA ILE A 25 -27.60 -3.89 0.12
C ILE A 25 -26.68 -4.72 0.99
N GLY A 26 -27.21 -5.74 1.67
CA GLY A 26 -26.40 -6.64 2.49
C GLY A 26 -25.33 -7.36 1.71
N LEU A 27 -25.66 -7.87 0.51
CA LEU A 27 -24.70 -8.54 -0.36
C LEU A 27 -23.64 -7.56 -0.86
N GLU A 28 -24.05 -6.36 -1.27
CA GLU A 28 -23.11 -5.32 -1.69
C GLU A 28 -22.16 -4.92 -0.56
N LEU A 29 -22.70 -4.78 0.64
CA LEU A 29 -21.90 -4.44 1.81
C LEU A 29 -20.85 -5.52 2.11
N VAL A 30 -21.22 -6.79 2.03
CA VAL A 30 -20.28 -7.90 2.24
C VAL A 30 -19.16 -7.83 1.20
N GLN A 31 -19.49 -7.60 -0.07
CA GLN A 31 -18.49 -7.49 -1.15
C GLN A 31 -17.52 -6.34 -0.89
N ILE A 32 -18.03 -5.19 -0.45
CA ILE A 32 -17.18 -4.04 -0.13
C ILE A 32 -16.29 -4.35 1.08
N LYS A 33 -16.81 -4.99 2.11
CA LYS A 33 -16.01 -5.37 3.28
C LYS A 33 -14.88 -6.32 2.91
N LEU A 34 -15.13 -7.27 2.02
CA LEU A 34 -14.12 -8.20 1.53
C LEU A 34 -13.05 -7.47 0.71
N ALA A 35 -13.49 -6.55 -0.15
CA ALA A 35 -12.56 -5.75 -0.95
C ALA A 35 -11.68 -4.86 -0.08
N LEU A 36 -12.26 -4.25 0.96
CA LEU A 36 -11.51 -3.45 1.92
C LEU A 36 -10.47 -4.27 2.68
N ALA A 37 -10.84 -5.48 3.12
CA ALA A 37 -9.92 -6.37 3.81
C ALA A 37 -8.75 -6.75 2.91
N SER A 38 -9.02 -7.05 1.65
CA SER A 38 -7.99 -7.38 0.65
C SER A 38 -7.08 -6.18 0.39
N ALA A 39 -7.66 -4.99 0.20
CA ALA A 39 -6.90 -3.76 -0.01
C ALA A 39 -6.02 -3.42 1.19
N GLN A 40 -6.51 -3.66 2.40
CA GLN A 40 -5.75 -3.44 3.63
C GLN A 40 -4.52 -4.33 3.70
N LYS A 41 -4.65 -5.60 3.36
CA LYS A 41 -3.52 -6.53 3.31
C LYS A 41 -2.50 -6.11 2.27
N GLN A 42 -2.95 -5.69 1.10
CA GLN A 42 -2.07 -5.21 0.04
C GLN A 42 -1.32 -3.95 0.46
N LEU A 43 -2.01 -3.03 1.13
CA LEU A 43 -1.39 -1.81 1.67
C LEU A 43 -0.31 -2.14 2.69
N GLU A 44 -0.58 -3.05 3.62
CA GLU A 44 0.39 -3.48 4.63
C GLU A 44 1.63 -4.10 3.98
N SER A 45 1.43 -4.93 2.95
CA SER A 45 2.53 -5.54 2.21
C SER A 45 3.39 -4.49 1.50
N LEU A 46 2.76 -3.51 0.86
CA LEU A 46 3.48 -2.42 0.19
C LEU A 46 4.22 -1.52 1.17
N GLN A 47 3.62 -1.26 2.33
CA GLN A 47 4.28 -0.48 3.38
C GLN A 47 5.53 -1.18 3.90
N LEU A 48 5.48 -2.50 4.03
CA LEU A 48 6.64 -3.30 4.43
C LEU A 48 7.73 -3.23 3.36
N GLU A 49 7.38 -3.39 2.09
CA GLU A 49 8.34 -3.27 0.99
C GLU A 49 8.98 -1.88 0.96
N GLU A 50 8.18 -0.84 1.14
CA GLU A 50 8.68 0.54 1.20
C GLU A 50 9.70 0.70 2.31
N LYS A 51 9.40 0.18 3.50
CA LYS A 51 10.32 0.24 4.64
C LYS A 51 11.63 -0.47 4.34
N LEU A 52 11.57 -1.67 3.78
CA LEU A 52 12.77 -2.44 3.45
C LEU A 52 13.61 -1.74 2.39
N LEU A 53 12.99 -1.16 1.39
CA LEU A 53 13.70 -0.42 0.33
C LEU A 53 14.32 0.87 0.87
N THR A 54 13.63 1.56 1.77
CA THR A 54 14.16 2.75 2.43
C THR A 54 15.40 2.40 3.27
N GLU A 55 15.37 1.28 3.98
CA GLU A 55 16.52 0.79 4.74
C GLU A 55 17.70 0.45 3.82
N ARG A 56 17.42 -0.16 2.66
CA ARG A 56 18.47 -0.51 1.68
C ARG A 56 19.12 0.75 1.08
N ILE A 57 18.33 1.77 0.79
CA ILE A 57 18.88 3.06 0.31
C ILE A 57 19.80 3.66 1.36
N SER A 58 19.40 3.61 2.63
CA SER A 58 20.21 4.11 3.74
C SER A 58 21.55 3.35 3.83
N GLU A 59 21.52 2.02 3.69
CA GLU A 59 22.73 1.20 3.69
C GLU A 59 23.67 1.55 2.53
N VAL A 60 23.11 1.72 1.33
CA VAL A 60 23.88 2.09 0.14
C VAL A 60 24.52 3.47 0.32
N ASN A 61 23.77 4.43 0.85
CA ASN A 61 24.28 5.76 1.15
C ASN A 61 25.46 5.70 2.14
N THR A 62 25.36 4.87 3.16
CA THR A 62 26.44 4.68 4.13
C THR A 62 27.67 4.09 3.46
N LYS A 63 27.50 3.07 2.63
CA LYS A 63 28.61 2.46 1.88
C LYS A 63 29.26 3.45 0.92
N GLU A 64 28.45 4.25 0.24
CA GLU A 64 28.94 5.29 -0.66
C GLU A 64 29.83 6.29 0.06
N LYS A 65 29.40 6.76 1.23
CA LYS A 65 30.18 7.68 2.05
C LYS A 65 31.47 7.04 2.56
N GLN A 66 31.43 5.77 2.96
CA GLN A 66 32.60 5.03 3.42
C GLN A 66 33.61 4.85 2.30
N ILE A 67 33.15 4.51 1.11
CA ILE A 67 34.02 4.34 -0.06
C ILE A 67 34.62 5.68 -0.47
N ALA A 68 33.79 6.74 -0.51
CA ALA A 68 34.28 8.08 -0.86
C ALA A 68 35.35 8.54 0.12
N LYS A 69 35.16 8.33 1.41
CA LYS A 69 36.14 8.69 2.43
C LYS A 69 37.42 7.86 2.29
N SER A 70 37.27 6.57 2.08
CA SER A 70 38.42 5.67 1.89
C SER A 70 39.25 6.03 0.69
N LEU A 71 38.60 6.38 -0.43
CA LEU A 71 39.27 6.80 -1.64
C LEU A 71 39.96 8.19 -1.48
N GLU A 72 39.30 9.11 -0.78
CA GLU A 72 39.86 10.42 -0.47
C GLU A 72 41.09 10.29 0.42
N ASP A 73 41.06 9.42 1.43
CA ASP A 73 42.19 9.14 2.31
C ASP A 73 43.35 8.52 1.56
N LYS A 74 43.07 7.68 0.56
CA LYS A 74 44.07 6.96 -0.20
C LYS A 74 44.68 7.81 -1.33
N TYR A 75 43.86 8.55 -2.07
CA TYR A 75 44.26 9.26 -3.28
C TYR A 75 44.16 10.79 -3.18
N GLY A 76 43.57 11.29 -2.08
CA GLY A 76 43.29 12.71 -1.95
C GLY A 76 42.00 13.09 -2.65
N LYS A 77 41.74 14.40 -2.73
CA LYS A 77 40.55 14.90 -3.41
C LYS A 77 40.76 14.89 -4.93
N GLY A 78 39.72 14.48 -5.63
CA GLY A 78 39.78 14.44 -7.08
C GLY A 78 38.48 13.93 -7.70
N GLU A 79 38.50 13.75 -8.99
CA GLU A 79 37.41 13.24 -9.77
C GLU A 79 37.65 11.80 -10.20
N ILE A 80 36.61 11.00 -10.17
CA ILE A 80 36.65 9.60 -10.56
C ILE A 80 35.85 9.43 -11.86
N ASP A 81 36.51 8.84 -12.86
CA ASP A 81 35.87 8.40 -14.09
C ASP A 81 35.66 6.89 -13.98
N LEU A 82 34.42 6.48 -13.76
CA LEU A 82 34.07 5.08 -13.57
C LEU A 82 34.20 4.25 -14.84
N GLU A 83 34.05 4.87 -16.00
CA GLU A 83 34.16 4.16 -17.28
C GLU A 83 35.61 3.77 -17.57
N SER A 84 36.53 4.67 -17.35
CA SER A 84 37.96 4.42 -17.58
C SER A 84 38.67 3.87 -16.35
N GLY A 85 38.05 3.98 -15.16
CA GLY A 85 38.69 3.60 -13.91
C GLY A 85 39.82 4.53 -13.49
N VAL A 86 39.83 5.77 -13.98
CA VAL A 86 40.89 6.74 -13.74
C VAL A 86 40.45 7.76 -12.69
N PHE A 87 41.37 8.05 -11.78
CA PHE A 87 41.25 9.12 -10.79
C PHE A 87 42.08 10.30 -11.21
N THR A 88 41.50 11.48 -11.21
CA THR A 88 42.19 12.74 -11.55
C THR A 88 42.25 13.61 -10.30
N PRO A 89 43.42 13.81 -9.70
CA PRO A 89 43.57 14.67 -8.53
C PRO A 89 43.18 16.11 -8.84
N VAL A 90 42.55 16.76 -7.86
CA VAL A 90 42.29 18.20 -7.91
C VAL A 90 43.43 18.89 -7.20
N SER A 91 44.05 19.76 -7.94
CA SER A 91 45.15 20.55 -7.40
C SER A 91 44.68 21.66 -6.47
#